data_ece14f04969d868febbd7043ef9e6c3a
#
_entry.id   ece14f04969d868febbd7043ef9e6c3a
#
_cell.length_a   1.000
_cell.length_b   1.000
_cell.length_c   1.000
_cell.angle_alpha   90.00
_cell.angle_beta   90.00
_cell.angle_gamma   90.00
#
_symmetry.space_group_name_H-M   'P 1'
#
loop_
_entity.id
_entity.type
_entity.pdbx_description
1 polymer ?
#
loop_
_entity_poly.entity_id
_entity_poly.type
_entity_poly.pdbx_seq_one_letter_code
_entity_poly.pdbx_strand_id
1 'polypeptide(L)'
;MNLTIEQIVSIINAIGLSAIVSAIITFVQNNKKNNLDFVTKERSEWRKKLKEILSELRDDTKKEFAIIKLKSEINPYGKNMSNKNIKPYYMKEGHIWDLLDGGEEVDFDRLAFYIELLLKFDWERSKREVSFNPIKVINRVLNFLLFFSSLYCIYLVSINFLCNETNTLYAMNLTISIVAFILILVQPFITDAIISNPPEEQKQQIWLFIIFYALPYICITWNLIYKFNLGIPSYFISVILIFAYEIFYLYLLYTYEDTYVREIKRNKEK
;
A
#
# COMPACT_ATOMS: atom_id res chain seq x y z
N MET A 1 -52.03 -14.01 3.38
CA MET A 1 -51.20 -13.00 2.72
C MET A 1 -50.67 -13.65 1.43
N ASN A 2 -51.30 -13.38 0.30
CA ASN A 2 -50.89 -13.97 -0.99
C ASN A 2 -49.78 -13.09 -1.59
N LEU A 3 -48.59 -13.62 -1.65
CA LEU A 3 -47.46 -12.97 -2.33
C LEU A 3 -47.76 -12.94 -3.86
N THR A 4 -47.53 -11.80 -4.47
CA THR A 4 -47.62 -11.71 -5.93
C THR A 4 -46.45 -12.41 -6.58
N ILE A 5 -46.59 -12.87 -7.84
CA ILE A 5 -45.52 -13.53 -8.60
C ILE A 5 -44.28 -12.63 -8.66
N GLU A 6 -44.44 -11.31 -8.82
CA GLU A 6 -43.34 -10.34 -8.84
C GLU A 6 -42.58 -10.27 -7.49
N GLN A 7 -43.29 -10.35 -6.38
CA GLN A 7 -42.67 -10.42 -5.05
C GLN A 7 -41.88 -11.70 -4.84
N ILE A 8 -42.40 -12.84 -5.31
CA ILE A 8 -41.72 -14.13 -5.27
C ILE A 8 -40.42 -14.09 -6.12
N VAL A 9 -40.50 -13.59 -7.35
CA VAL A 9 -39.32 -13.42 -8.22
C VAL A 9 -38.30 -12.49 -7.62
N SER A 10 -38.72 -11.38 -7.01
CA SER A 10 -37.82 -10.43 -6.33
C SER A 10 -37.11 -11.09 -5.14
N ILE A 11 -37.81 -11.90 -4.34
CA ILE A 11 -37.22 -12.64 -3.21
C ILE A 11 -36.21 -13.68 -3.70
N ILE A 12 -36.56 -14.45 -4.74
CA ILE A 12 -35.65 -15.46 -5.30
C ILE A 12 -34.38 -14.80 -5.87
N ASN A 13 -34.51 -13.69 -6.57
CA ASN A 13 -33.38 -12.93 -7.09
C ASN A 13 -32.49 -12.36 -5.96
N ALA A 14 -33.09 -11.80 -4.91
CA ALA A 14 -32.35 -11.29 -3.76
C ALA A 14 -31.60 -12.41 -3.01
N ILE A 15 -32.21 -13.56 -2.80
CA ILE A 15 -31.58 -14.74 -2.17
C ILE A 15 -30.44 -15.28 -3.06
N GLY A 16 -30.70 -15.42 -4.36
CA GLY A 16 -29.70 -15.89 -5.33
C GLY A 16 -28.49 -14.96 -5.39
N LEU A 17 -28.71 -13.64 -5.46
CA LEU A 17 -27.65 -12.65 -5.47
C LEU A 17 -26.84 -12.67 -4.18
N SER A 18 -27.51 -12.75 -3.02
CA SER A 18 -26.83 -12.80 -1.72
C SER A 18 -25.98 -14.06 -1.56
N ALA A 19 -26.44 -15.22 -2.06
CA ALA A 19 -25.70 -16.47 -2.05
C ALA A 19 -24.44 -16.38 -2.93
N ILE A 20 -24.54 -15.81 -4.14
CA ILE A 20 -23.40 -15.59 -5.03
C ILE A 20 -22.38 -14.64 -4.38
N VAL A 21 -22.82 -13.52 -3.85
CA VAL A 21 -21.94 -12.57 -3.15
C VAL A 21 -21.23 -13.24 -1.96
N SER A 22 -21.98 -14.00 -1.14
CA SER A 22 -21.41 -14.74 -0.01
C SER A 22 -20.40 -15.80 -0.47
N ALA A 23 -20.67 -16.53 -1.55
CA ALA A 23 -19.75 -17.50 -2.11
C ALA A 23 -18.45 -16.84 -2.62
N ILE A 24 -18.56 -15.70 -3.31
CA ILE A 24 -17.38 -14.91 -3.76
C ILE A 24 -16.56 -14.43 -2.57
N ILE A 25 -17.21 -13.87 -1.55
CA ILE A 25 -16.51 -13.39 -0.34
C ILE A 25 -15.79 -14.55 0.35
N THR A 26 -16.46 -15.70 0.52
CA THR A 26 -15.88 -16.89 1.15
C THR A 26 -14.70 -17.43 0.33
N PHE A 27 -14.84 -17.49 -0.99
CA PHE A 27 -13.75 -17.90 -1.90
C PHE A 27 -12.52 -16.99 -1.78
N VAL A 28 -12.74 -15.66 -1.81
CA VAL A 28 -11.65 -14.68 -1.65
C VAL A 28 -10.98 -14.78 -0.29
N GLN A 29 -11.77 -14.99 0.79
CA GLN A 29 -11.25 -15.17 2.14
C GLN A 29 -10.42 -16.45 2.28
N ASN A 30 -10.91 -17.56 1.73
CA ASN A 30 -10.20 -18.84 1.77
C ASN A 30 -8.89 -18.80 0.97
N ASN A 31 -8.91 -18.21 -0.23
CA ASN A 31 -7.69 -18.03 -1.02
C ASN A 31 -6.67 -17.15 -0.29
N LYS A 32 -7.13 -16.05 0.33
CA LYS A 32 -6.25 -15.20 1.13
C LYS A 32 -5.67 -15.94 2.32
N LYS A 33 -6.48 -16.73 3.03
CA LYS A 33 -6.02 -17.55 4.17
C LYS A 33 -4.98 -18.57 3.73
N ASN A 34 -5.24 -19.33 2.68
CA ASN A 34 -4.31 -20.33 2.17
C ASN A 34 -2.97 -19.70 1.74
N ASN A 35 -3.01 -18.57 1.05
CA ASN A 35 -1.80 -17.84 0.66
C ASN A 35 -1.04 -17.32 1.88
N LEU A 36 -1.73 -16.80 2.91
CA LEU A 36 -1.11 -16.37 4.15
C LEU A 36 -0.47 -17.53 4.90
N ASP A 37 -1.15 -18.66 5.00
CA ASP A 37 -0.64 -19.86 5.68
C ASP A 37 0.61 -20.39 4.98
N PHE A 38 0.60 -20.44 3.63
CA PHE A 38 1.77 -20.83 2.84
C PHE A 38 2.95 -19.86 3.07
N VAL A 39 2.74 -18.57 2.88
CA VAL A 39 3.81 -17.54 3.06
C VAL A 39 4.32 -17.54 4.50
N THR A 40 3.45 -17.72 5.49
CA THR A 40 3.85 -17.74 6.90
C THR A 40 4.71 -18.98 7.22
N LYS A 41 4.38 -20.13 6.64
CA LYS A 41 5.17 -21.36 6.78
C LYS A 41 6.55 -21.21 6.15
N GLU A 42 6.63 -20.76 4.90
CA GLU A 42 7.89 -20.50 4.17
C GLU A 42 8.79 -19.51 4.94
N ARG A 43 8.23 -18.41 5.43
CA ARG A 43 8.97 -17.44 6.24
C ARG A 43 9.43 -18.01 7.57
N SER A 44 8.62 -18.89 8.19
CA SER A 44 9.01 -19.53 9.44
C SER A 44 10.21 -20.45 9.25
N GLU A 45 10.23 -21.22 8.16
CA GLU A 45 11.36 -22.07 7.78
C GLU A 45 12.60 -21.26 7.46
N TRP A 46 12.45 -20.19 6.66
CA TRP A 46 13.53 -19.26 6.36
C TRP A 46 14.13 -18.60 7.62
N ARG A 47 13.30 -18.10 8.56
CA ARG A 47 13.77 -17.57 9.84
C ARG A 47 14.52 -18.60 10.67
N LYS A 48 14.10 -19.86 10.63
CA LYS A 48 14.79 -20.95 11.30
C LYS A 48 16.19 -21.16 10.74
N LYS A 49 16.30 -21.19 9.41
CA LYS A 49 17.61 -21.28 8.72
C LYS A 49 18.52 -20.10 9.05
N LEU A 50 18.00 -18.86 9.03
CA LEU A 50 18.81 -17.69 9.41
C LEU A 50 19.29 -17.72 10.85
N LYS A 51 18.49 -18.23 11.79
CA LYS A 51 18.91 -18.41 13.19
C LYS A 51 19.99 -19.49 13.33
N GLU A 52 19.91 -20.54 12.53
CA GLU A 52 20.95 -21.58 12.48
C GLU A 52 22.26 -20.99 11.93
N ILE A 53 22.20 -20.26 10.84
CA ILE A 53 23.35 -19.55 10.25
C ILE A 53 23.97 -18.58 11.29
N LEU A 54 23.14 -17.81 12.02
CA LEU A 54 23.60 -16.91 13.03
C LEU A 54 24.35 -17.64 14.17
N SER A 55 23.87 -18.84 14.54
CA SER A 55 24.57 -19.70 15.52
C SER A 55 25.89 -20.23 14.98
N GLU A 56 25.94 -20.62 13.69
CA GLU A 56 27.15 -21.11 13.02
C GLU A 56 28.20 -19.99 12.83
N LEU A 57 27.80 -18.74 12.59
CA LEU A 57 28.70 -17.58 12.51
C LEU A 57 29.45 -17.29 13.81
N ARG A 58 28.94 -17.73 14.94
CA ARG A 58 29.59 -17.60 16.26
C ARG A 58 30.61 -18.72 16.54
N ASP A 59 30.63 -19.76 15.71
CA ASP A 59 31.54 -20.90 15.81
C ASP A 59 32.65 -20.73 14.76
N ASP A 60 33.86 -20.46 15.22
CA ASP A 60 35.02 -20.19 14.35
C ASP A 60 35.27 -21.29 13.31
N THR A 61 34.90 -22.53 13.62
CA THR A 61 35.10 -23.67 12.72
C THR A 61 34.06 -23.75 11.59
N LYS A 62 32.93 -23.02 11.69
CA LYS A 62 31.78 -23.08 10.77
C LYS A 62 31.53 -21.80 10.01
N LYS A 63 32.26 -20.72 10.29
CA LYS A 63 32.04 -19.39 9.71
C LYS A 63 31.95 -19.39 8.20
N GLU A 64 32.91 -20.04 7.52
CA GLU A 64 32.91 -20.10 6.06
C GLU A 64 31.69 -20.82 5.49
N PHE A 65 31.29 -21.92 6.12
CA PHE A 65 30.10 -22.65 5.71
C PHE A 65 28.82 -21.88 5.96
N ALA A 66 28.74 -21.14 7.07
CA ALA A 66 27.63 -20.23 7.36
C ALA A 66 27.49 -19.12 6.32
N ILE A 67 28.60 -18.56 5.83
CA ILE A 67 28.57 -17.57 4.72
C ILE A 67 27.99 -18.17 3.44
N ILE A 68 28.37 -19.39 3.07
CA ILE A 68 27.86 -20.06 1.87
C ILE A 68 26.34 -20.27 2.01
N LYS A 69 25.88 -20.75 3.15
CA LYS A 69 24.44 -20.89 3.44
C LYS A 69 23.72 -19.54 3.38
N LEU A 70 24.29 -18.50 3.98
CA LEU A 70 23.69 -17.16 3.98
C LEU A 70 23.49 -16.62 2.57
N LYS A 71 24.48 -16.77 1.70
CA LYS A 71 24.38 -16.34 0.29
C LYS A 71 23.25 -17.02 -0.48
N SER A 72 22.81 -18.23 -0.06
CA SER A 72 21.66 -18.91 -0.67
C SER A 72 20.30 -18.46 -0.12
N GLU A 73 20.27 -17.87 1.07
CA GLU A 73 19.02 -17.49 1.74
C GLU A 73 18.68 -15.97 1.61
N ILE A 74 19.64 -15.12 1.23
CA ILE A 74 19.42 -13.69 1.03
C ILE A 74 19.07 -13.34 -0.42
N ASN A 75 18.43 -12.20 -0.60
CA ASN A 75 17.94 -11.77 -1.91
C ASN A 75 19.05 -11.48 -2.91
N PRO A 76 19.17 -12.23 -4.02
CA PRO A 76 20.25 -12.05 -4.99
C PRO A 76 20.21 -10.69 -5.71
N TYR A 77 19.04 -10.03 -5.78
CA TYR A 77 18.94 -8.71 -6.42
C TYR A 77 19.63 -7.59 -5.66
N GLY A 78 20.03 -7.82 -4.40
CA GLY A 78 20.82 -6.85 -3.62
C GLY A 78 22.28 -6.74 -4.08
N LYS A 79 22.83 -7.81 -4.63
CA LYS A 79 24.26 -7.93 -5.00
C LYS A 79 24.72 -6.89 -6.03
N ASN A 80 23.89 -6.55 -7.01
CA ASN A 80 24.27 -5.74 -8.16
C ASN A 80 23.65 -4.34 -8.15
N MET A 81 23.26 -3.82 -6.99
CA MET A 81 22.67 -2.49 -6.91
C MET A 81 23.73 -1.40 -6.90
N SER A 82 23.75 -0.57 -7.94
CA SER A 82 24.69 0.54 -8.12
C SER A 82 24.46 1.69 -7.14
N ASN A 83 23.20 1.98 -6.82
CA ASN A 83 22.85 3.07 -5.89
C ASN A 83 22.63 2.52 -4.47
N LYS A 84 23.60 2.77 -3.59
CA LYS A 84 23.64 2.27 -2.20
C LYS A 84 22.89 3.16 -1.20
N ASN A 85 22.37 4.31 -1.62
CA ASN A 85 21.71 5.26 -0.72
C ASN A 85 20.20 5.15 -0.71
N ILE A 86 19.61 4.42 -1.67
CA ILE A 86 18.18 4.27 -1.83
C ILE A 86 17.60 3.18 -0.94
N LYS A 87 16.35 3.35 -0.52
CA LYS A 87 15.62 2.38 0.30
C LYS A 87 15.58 0.97 -0.30
N PRO A 88 15.35 0.76 -1.61
CA PRO A 88 15.38 -0.58 -2.23
C PRO A 88 16.68 -1.34 -2.05
N TYR A 89 17.83 -0.67 -1.95
CA TYR A 89 19.12 -1.32 -1.68
C TYR A 89 19.10 -2.05 -0.31
N TYR A 90 18.60 -1.40 0.72
CA TYR A 90 18.48 -2.00 2.06
C TYR A 90 17.41 -3.09 2.12
N MET A 91 16.29 -2.91 1.41
CA MET A 91 15.19 -3.87 1.37
C MET A 91 15.51 -5.15 0.57
N LYS A 92 16.53 -5.13 -0.28
CA LYS A 92 17.06 -6.27 -1.04
C LYS A 92 18.40 -6.78 -0.47
N GLU A 93 18.68 -6.51 0.79
CA GLU A 93 19.87 -6.95 1.53
C GLU A 93 21.21 -6.60 0.86
N GLY A 94 21.27 -5.53 0.06
CA GLY A 94 22.50 -5.05 -0.60
C GLY A 94 23.61 -4.73 0.39
N HIS A 95 23.28 -4.23 1.58
CA HIS A 95 24.22 -3.96 2.66
C HIS A 95 24.88 -5.24 3.23
N ILE A 96 24.19 -6.38 3.19
CA ILE A 96 24.74 -7.70 3.57
C ILE A 96 25.66 -8.20 2.45
N TRP A 97 25.25 -8.06 1.18
CA TRP A 97 26.09 -8.42 0.05
C TRP A 97 27.40 -7.63 0.02
N ASP A 98 27.37 -6.34 0.37
CA ASP A 98 28.59 -5.51 0.44
C ASP A 98 29.59 -6.04 1.48
N LEU A 99 29.11 -6.57 2.61
CA LEU A 99 29.99 -7.20 3.61
C LEU A 99 30.56 -8.55 3.13
N LEU A 100 29.76 -9.31 2.37
CA LEU A 100 30.14 -10.66 1.94
C LEU A 100 31.08 -10.66 0.73
N ASP A 101 31.01 -9.65 -0.13
CA ASP A 101 31.72 -9.58 -1.40
C ASP A 101 32.66 -8.35 -1.49
N GLY A 102 32.83 -7.58 -0.42
CA GLY A 102 33.60 -6.32 -0.38
C GLY A 102 35.14 -6.47 -0.52
N GLY A 103 35.67 -7.69 -0.60
CA GLY A 103 37.09 -7.93 -0.79
C GLY A 103 37.97 -7.73 0.46
N GLU A 104 37.42 -7.25 1.55
CA GLU A 104 38.05 -7.14 2.86
C GLU A 104 37.71 -8.36 3.73
N GLU A 105 38.40 -8.53 4.86
CA GLU A 105 38.01 -9.53 5.86
C GLU A 105 36.59 -9.28 6.36
N VAL A 106 35.75 -10.33 6.31
CA VAL A 106 34.35 -10.20 6.70
C VAL A 106 34.21 -9.83 8.16
N ASP A 107 33.59 -8.70 8.45
CA ASP A 107 33.19 -8.30 9.81
C ASP A 107 32.01 -9.16 10.27
N PHE A 108 32.33 -10.23 11.00
CA PHE A 108 31.33 -11.21 11.46
C PHE A 108 30.37 -10.63 12.50
N ASP A 109 30.81 -9.70 13.33
CA ASP A 109 29.94 -9.07 14.35
C ASP A 109 28.91 -8.17 13.67
N ARG A 110 29.32 -7.39 12.69
CA ARG A 110 28.42 -6.55 11.89
C ARG A 110 27.48 -7.40 11.05
N LEU A 111 27.96 -8.50 10.47
CA LEU A 111 27.14 -9.44 9.69
C LEU A 111 26.07 -10.07 10.58
N ALA A 112 26.43 -10.54 11.77
CA ALA A 112 25.49 -11.10 12.74
C ALA A 112 24.42 -10.07 13.15
N PHE A 113 24.81 -8.83 13.41
CA PHE A 113 23.90 -7.74 13.72
C PHE A 113 22.90 -7.47 12.57
N TYR A 114 23.34 -7.48 11.32
CA TYR A 114 22.44 -7.28 10.18
C TYR A 114 21.46 -8.42 9.98
N ILE A 115 21.87 -9.67 10.26
CA ILE A 115 20.96 -10.82 10.26
C ILE A 115 19.91 -10.71 11.39
N GLU A 116 20.31 -10.27 12.59
CA GLU A 116 19.38 -10.04 13.69
C GLU A 116 18.36 -8.94 13.36
N LEU A 117 18.80 -7.84 12.73
CA LEU A 117 17.91 -6.79 12.26
C LEU A 117 16.95 -7.30 11.19
N LEU A 118 17.42 -8.11 10.24
CA LEU A 118 16.62 -8.70 9.17
C LEU A 118 15.55 -9.64 9.75
N LEU A 119 15.90 -10.48 10.73
CA LEU A 119 14.96 -11.34 11.44
C LEU A 119 13.89 -10.55 12.18
N LYS A 120 14.29 -9.47 12.88
CA LYS A 120 13.36 -8.58 13.57
C LYS A 120 12.44 -7.85 12.59
N PHE A 121 12.99 -7.36 11.50
CA PHE A 121 12.23 -6.71 10.43
C PHE A 121 11.17 -7.65 9.85
N ASP A 122 11.54 -8.87 9.45
CA ASP A 122 10.60 -9.84 8.90
C ASP A 122 9.52 -10.26 9.91
N TRP A 123 9.88 -10.38 11.20
CA TRP A 123 8.92 -10.67 12.26
C TRP A 123 7.86 -9.57 12.42
N GLU A 124 8.29 -8.31 12.47
CA GLU A 124 7.38 -7.17 12.59
C GLU A 124 6.51 -7.01 11.32
N ARG A 125 7.09 -7.28 10.15
CA ARG A 125 6.37 -7.31 8.88
C ARG A 125 5.30 -8.41 8.88
N SER A 126 5.65 -9.64 9.29
CA SER A 126 4.72 -10.76 9.38
C SER A 126 3.55 -10.49 10.32
N LYS A 127 3.81 -9.91 11.50
CA LYS A 127 2.75 -9.49 12.42
C LYS A 127 1.76 -8.51 11.77
N ARG A 128 2.24 -7.53 11.03
CA ARG A 128 1.39 -6.54 10.36
C ARG A 128 0.58 -7.12 9.21
N GLU A 129 1.14 -8.09 8.49
CA GLU A 129 0.44 -8.76 7.39
C GLU A 129 -0.74 -9.60 7.89
N VAL A 130 -0.60 -10.24 9.05
CA VAL A 130 -1.64 -11.06 9.68
C VAL A 130 -2.61 -10.23 10.51
N SER A 131 -2.15 -9.12 11.11
CA SER A 131 -2.99 -8.28 11.96
C SER A 131 -4.12 -7.62 11.16
N PHE A 132 -5.30 -7.54 11.77
CA PHE A 132 -6.38 -6.71 11.25
C PHE A 132 -5.95 -5.25 11.29
N ASN A 133 -5.84 -4.64 10.11
CA ASN A 133 -5.52 -3.23 9.99
C ASN A 133 -6.79 -2.44 9.65
N PRO A 134 -7.44 -1.81 10.65
CA PRO A 134 -8.67 -1.07 10.43
C PRO A 134 -8.47 0.08 9.44
N ILE A 135 -7.28 0.69 9.43
CA ILE A 135 -6.95 1.81 8.53
C ILE A 135 -7.00 1.36 7.07
N LYS A 136 -6.48 0.17 6.74
CA LYS A 136 -6.57 -0.37 5.38
C LYS A 136 -8.00 -0.64 4.95
N VAL A 137 -8.87 -1.07 5.87
CA VAL A 137 -10.29 -1.31 5.59
C VAL A 137 -11.00 0.01 5.34
N ILE A 138 -10.80 1.00 6.22
CA ILE A 138 -11.39 2.33 6.09
C ILE A 138 -10.94 2.99 4.78
N ASN A 139 -9.64 2.94 4.45
CA ASN A 139 -9.14 3.46 3.18
C ASN A 139 -9.81 2.81 1.97
N ARG A 140 -9.98 1.49 1.99
CA ARG A 140 -10.67 0.77 0.90
C ARG A 140 -12.13 1.20 0.78
N VAL A 141 -12.83 1.38 1.90
CA VAL A 141 -14.22 1.88 1.90
C VAL A 141 -14.28 3.32 1.38
N LEU A 142 -13.37 4.19 1.81
CA LEU A 142 -13.30 5.57 1.31
C LEU A 142 -13.04 5.62 -0.20
N ASN A 143 -12.08 4.85 -0.70
CA ASN A 143 -11.79 4.78 -2.13
C ASN A 143 -12.99 4.28 -2.93
N PHE A 144 -13.73 3.30 -2.41
CA PHE A 144 -14.97 2.83 -3.01
C PHE A 144 -16.04 3.93 -3.04
N LEU A 145 -16.25 4.63 -1.93
CA LEU A 145 -17.19 5.75 -1.86
C LEU A 145 -16.81 6.88 -2.81
N LEU A 146 -15.53 7.22 -2.91
CA LEU A 146 -15.03 8.24 -3.83
C LEU A 146 -15.24 7.85 -5.29
N PHE A 147 -15.00 6.58 -5.63
CA PHE A 147 -15.27 6.07 -6.97
C PHE A 147 -16.74 6.27 -7.37
N PHE A 148 -17.70 5.84 -6.53
CA PHE A 148 -19.12 6.00 -6.84
C PHE A 148 -19.55 7.47 -6.78
N SER A 149 -19.01 8.26 -5.87
CA SER A 149 -19.27 9.71 -5.81
C SER A 149 -18.78 10.42 -7.08
N SER A 150 -17.63 10.03 -7.63
CA SER A 150 -17.10 10.62 -8.87
C SER A 150 -17.95 10.26 -10.08
N LEU A 151 -18.43 9.00 -10.17
CA LEU A 151 -19.38 8.59 -11.23
C LEU A 151 -20.69 9.38 -11.13
N TYR A 152 -21.20 9.54 -9.92
CA TYR A 152 -22.41 10.33 -9.69
C TYR A 152 -22.23 11.81 -10.07
N CYS A 153 -21.05 12.38 -9.76
CA CYS A 153 -20.72 13.75 -10.20
C CYS A 153 -20.68 13.90 -11.71
N ILE A 154 -20.06 12.95 -12.42
CA ILE A 154 -20.04 12.96 -13.89
C ILE A 154 -21.47 12.91 -14.43
N TYR A 155 -22.33 12.04 -13.91
CA TYR A 155 -23.73 11.94 -14.28
C TYR A 155 -24.46 13.27 -14.11
N LEU A 156 -24.35 13.91 -12.93
CA LEU A 156 -24.98 15.19 -12.65
C LEU A 156 -24.51 16.32 -13.58
N VAL A 157 -23.21 16.39 -13.77
CA VAL A 157 -22.59 17.44 -14.61
C VAL A 157 -22.94 17.22 -16.08
N SER A 158 -23.02 15.94 -16.54
CA SER A 158 -23.46 15.62 -17.90
C SER A 158 -24.88 16.05 -18.19
N ILE A 159 -25.81 15.84 -17.25
CA ILE A 159 -27.19 16.33 -17.39
C ILE A 159 -27.20 17.86 -17.49
N ASN A 160 -26.48 18.55 -16.61
CA ASN A 160 -26.41 20.00 -16.65
C ASN A 160 -25.79 20.55 -17.94
N PHE A 161 -24.80 19.85 -18.49
CA PHE A 161 -24.21 20.18 -19.77
C PHE A 161 -25.21 20.01 -20.94
N LEU A 162 -25.90 18.88 -20.99
CA LEU A 162 -26.91 18.60 -22.01
C LEU A 162 -28.09 19.60 -21.98
N CYS A 163 -28.47 20.07 -20.79
CA CYS A 163 -29.55 21.07 -20.68
C CYS A 163 -29.08 22.49 -20.98
N ASN A 164 -27.77 22.77 -21.02
CA ASN A 164 -27.19 24.11 -21.18
C ASN A 164 -26.00 24.10 -22.18
N GLU A 165 -26.18 23.49 -23.34
CA GLU A 165 -25.12 23.21 -24.34
C GLU A 165 -24.27 24.40 -24.77
N THR A 166 -24.80 25.63 -24.65
CA THR A 166 -24.09 26.85 -25.06
C THR A 166 -23.16 27.44 -23.98
N ASN A 167 -23.17 26.89 -22.76
CA ASN A 167 -22.41 27.46 -21.68
C ASN A 167 -21.06 26.75 -21.47
N THR A 168 -19.97 27.44 -21.83
CA THR A 168 -18.59 26.95 -21.71
C THR A 168 -18.22 26.52 -20.29
N LEU A 169 -18.85 27.10 -19.26
CA LEU A 169 -18.58 26.74 -17.85
C LEU A 169 -19.04 25.30 -17.53
N TYR A 170 -20.17 24.85 -18.09
CA TYR A 170 -20.62 23.47 -17.91
C TYR A 170 -19.71 22.48 -18.62
N ALA A 171 -19.20 22.82 -19.81
CA ALA A 171 -18.24 21.99 -20.53
C ALA A 171 -16.91 21.86 -19.73
N MET A 172 -16.41 22.97 -19.17
CA MET A 172 -15.21 22.96 -18.32
C MET A 172 -15.42 22.11 -17.07
N ASN A 173 -16.55 22.23 -16.38
CA ASN A 173 -16.86 21.42 -15.20
C ASN A 173 -16.94 19.93 -15.51
N LEU A 174 -17.53 19.57 -16.66
CA LEU A 174 -17.57 18.18 -17.13
C LEU A 174 -16.16 17.64 -17.39
N THR A 175 -15.32 18.40 -18.08
CA THR A 175 -13.92 18.02 -18.34
C THR A 175 -13.16 17.80 -17.04
N ILE A 176 -13.27 18.73 -16.10
CA ILE A 176 -12.60 18.63 -14.76
C ILE A 176 -13.09 17.39 -14.00
N SER A 177 -14.40 17.11 -14.04
CA SER A 177 -14.98 15.93 -13.37
C SER A 177 -14.50 14.61 -13.98
N ILE A 178 -14.33 14.54 -15.30
CA ILE A 178 -13.76 13.38 -15.99
C ILE A 178 -12.28 13.20 -15.60
N VAL A 179 -11.50 14.28 -15.59
CA VAL A 179 -10.09 14.24 -15.19
C VAL A 179 -9.97 13.77 -13.72
N ALA A 180 -10.80 14.29 -12.82
CA ALA A 180 -10.84 13.87 -11.43
C ALA A 180 -11.13 12.37 -11.29
N PHE A 181 -12.07 11.84 -12.08
CA PHE A 181 -12.38 10.41 -12.11
C PHE A 181 -11.19 9.56 -12.56
N ILE A 182 -10.51 9.97 -13.64
CA ILE A 182 -9.31 9.28 -14.13
C ILE A 182 -8.21 9.28 -13.05
N LEU A 183 -7.99 10.40 -12.36
CA LEU A 183 -7.01 10.50 -11.28
C LEU A 183 -7.33 9.54 -10.12
N ILE A 184 -8.61 9.37 -9.76
CA ILE A 184 -9.04 8.42 -8.74
C ILE A 184 -8.78 6.97 -9.17
N LEU A 185 -8.99 6.63 -10.44
CA LEU A 185 -8.70 5.30 -10.97
C LEU A 185 -7.21 4.96 -10.92
N VAL A 186 -6.35 5.95 -11.17
CA VAL A 186 -4.89 5.79 -11.20
C VAL A 186 -4.27 5.87 -9.79
N GLN A 187 -4.95 6.51 -8.84
CA GLN A 187 -4.46 6.73 -7.47
C GLN A 187 -3.90 5.48 -6.76
N PRO A 188 -4.54 4.30 -6.77
CA PRO A 188 -3.99 3.11 -6.10
C PRO A 188 -2.62 2.69 -6.68
N PHE A 189 -2.46 2.76 -8.01
CA PHE A 189 -1.21 2.40 -8.69
C PHE A 189 -0.08 3.40 -8.35
N ILE A 190 -0.40 4.68 -8.30
CA ILE A 190 0.54 5.73 -7.91
C ILE A 190 0.94 5.57 -6.44
N THR A 191 -0.01 5.26 -5.56
CA THR A 191 0.27 5.01 -4.14
C THR A 191 1.24 3.85 -3.96
N ASP A 192 1.02 2.72 -4.65
CA ASP A 192 1.92 1.57 -4.60
C ASP A 192 3.30 1.89 -5.17
N ALA A 193 3.37 2.67 -6.25
CA ALA A 193 4.63 3.12 -6.84
C ALA A 193 5.42 4.05 -5.89
N ILE A 194 4.75 5.01 -5.23
CA ILE A 194 5.36 5.91 -4.24
C ILE A 194 5.87 5.14 -3.02
N ILE A 195 5.13 4.12 -2.57
CA ILE A 195 5.54 3.29 -1.43
C ILE A 195 6.76 2.46 -1.80
N SER A 196 6.79 1.89 -3.01
CA SER A 196 7.89 1.04 -3.48
C SER A 196 9.17 1.82 -3.77
N ASN A 197 9.04 3.01 -4.35
CA ASN A 197 10.14 3.88 -4.73
C ASN A 197 9.78 5.34 -4.39
N PRO A 198 9.95 5.72 -3.12
CA PRO A 198 9.64 7.09 -2.71
C PRO A 198 10.53 8.08 -3.47
N PRO A 199 9.96 9.16 -4.00
CA PRO A 199 10.75 10.22 -4.61
C PRO A 199 11.76 10.78 -3.61
N GLU A 200 12.98 11.00 -4.05
CA GLU A 200 14.06 11.52 -3.19
C GLU A 200 13.79 12.96 -2.75
N GLU A 201 13.11 13.73 -3.60
CA GLU A 201 12.80 15.12 -3.31
C GLU A 201 11.44 15.28 -2.62
N GLN A 202 11.42 15.92 -1.47
CA GLN A 202 10.21 16.25 -0.72
C GLN A 202 9.21 17.06 -1.54
N LYS A 203 9.68 17.93 -2.44
CA LYS A 203 8.82 18.71 -3.35
C LYS A 203 8.02 17.82 -4.29
N GLN A 204 8.64 16.76 -4.84
CA GLN A 204 7.95 15.82 -5.73
C GLN A 204 6.87 15.05 -4.98
N GLN A 205 7.11 14.66 -3.73
CA GLN A 205 6.10 13.99 -2.88
C GLN A 205 4.89 14.90 -2.65
N ILE A 206 5.11 16.18 -2.36
CA ILE A 206 4.03 17.17 -2.16
C ILE A 206 3.21 17.34 -3.46
N TRP A 207 3.86 17.50 -4.61
CA TRP A 207 3.16 17.66 -5.89
C TRP A 207 2.34 16.43 -6.27
N LEU A 208 2.89 15.24 -6.10
CA LEU A 208 2.16 13.99 -6.34
C LEU A 208 0.93 13.89 -5.43
N PHE A 209 1.08 14.28 -4.16
CA PHE A 209 -0.04 14.32 -3.23
C PHE A 209 -1.12 15.31 -3.66
N ILE A 210 -0.75 16.53 -4.04
CA ILE A 210 -1.70 17.56 -4.49
C ILE A 210 -2.46 17.08 -5.73
N ILE A 211 -1.77 16.56 -6.74
CA ILE A 211 -2.39 16.16 -8.01
C ILE A 211 -3.29 14.95 -7.86
N PHE A 212 -2.83 13.90 -7.17
CA PHE A 212 -3.55 12.61 -7.14
C PHE A 212 -4.53 12.47 -5.98
N TYR A 213 -4.39 13.26 -4.92
CA TYR A 213 -5.27 13.18 -3.75
C TYR A 213 -6.10 14.44 -3.58
N ALA A 214 -5.48 15.61 -3.50
CA ALA A 214 -6.18 16.84 -3.21
C ALA A 214 -7.16 17.26 -4.30
N LEU A 215 -6.70 17.32 -5.51
CA LEU A 215 -7.45 17.88 -6.63
C LEU A 215 -8.71 17.07 -6.96
N PRO A 216 -8.68 15.73 -7.07
CA PRO A 216 -9.89 14.95 -7.29
C PRO A 216 -10.92 15.11 -6.15
N TYR A 217 -10.49 15.13 -4.90
CA TYR A 217 -11.38 15.29 -3.76
C TYR A 217 -12.05 16.66 -3.73
N ILE A 218 -11.31 17.71 -4.03
CA ILE A 218 -11.85 19.07 -4.13
C ILE A 218 -12.94 19.12 -5.22
N CYS A 219 -12.67 18.56 -6.39
CA CYS A 219 -13.63 18.57 -7.50
C CYS A 219 -14.93 17.83 -7.18
N ILE A 220 -14.83 16.64 -6.58
CA ILE A 220 -16.00 15.83 -6.23
C ILE A 220 -16.82 16.51 -5.15
N THR A 221 -16.17 16.92 -4.07
CA THR A 221 -16.87 17.55 -2.94
C THR A 221 -17.53 18.85 -3.33
N TRP A 222 -16.90 19.66 -4.20
CA TRP A 222 -17.52 20.86 -4.75
C TRP A 222 -18.84 20.57 -5.47
N ASN A 223 -18.86 19.60 -6.39
CA ASN A 223 -20.08 19.23 -7.11
C ASN A 223 -21.17 18.68 -6.22
N LEU A 224 -20.82 17.86 -5.21
CA LEU A 224 -21.78 17.30 -4.27
C LEU A 224 -22.39 18.37 -3.36
N ILE A 225 -21.57 19.30 -2.86
CA ILE A 225 -22.04 20.40 -2.00
C ILE A 225 -22.99 21.31 -2.76
N TYR A 226 -22.63 21.65 -3.99
CA TYR A 226 -23.49 22.44 -4.85
C TYR A 226 -24.85 21.76 -5.08
N LYS A 227 -24.86 20.45 -5.37
CA LYS A 227 -26.08 19.69 -5.60
C LYS A 227 -26.98 19.56 -4.37
N PHE A 228 -26.37 19.31 -3.21
CA PHE A 228 -27.11 19.11 -1.95
C PHE A 228 -27.31 20.40 -1.14
N ASN A 229 -26.91 21.53 -1.70
CA ASN A 229 -26.97 22.85 -1.05
C ASN A 229 -26.37 22.87 0.36
N LEU A 230 -25.29 22.12 0.55
CA LEU A 230 -24.53 22.08 1.79
C LEU A 230 -23.71 23.37 1.92
N GLY A 231 -23.67 23.93 3.11
CA GLY A 231 -22.90 25.17 3.34
C GLY A 231 -21.39 24.99 3.14
N ILE A 232 -20.72 26.07 2.75
CA ILE A 232 -19.26 26.14 2.53
C ILE A 232 -18.44 25.54 3.70
N PRO A 233 -18.81 25.72 4.99
CA PRO A 233 -18.08 25.08 6.09
C PRO A 233 -18.01 23.55 6.01
N SER A 234 -19.08 22.90 5.57
CA SER A 234 -19.13 21.43 5.40
C SER A 234 -18.13 20.95 4.36
N TYR A 235 -17.93 21.73 3.31
CA TYR A 235 -16.91 21.47 2.28
C TYR A 235 -15.49 21.46 2.86
N PHE A 236 -15.10 22.53 3.56
CA PHE A 236 -13.77 22.63 4.14
C PHE A 236 -13.50 21.53 5.16
N ILE A 237 -14.46 21.22 6.01
CA ILE A 237 -14.33 20.13 6.99
C ILE A 237 -14.14 18.80 6.30
N SER A 238 -14.92 18.48 5.25
CA SER A 238 -14.80 17.22 4.50
C SER A 238 -13.43 17.07 3.84
N VAL A 239 -12.94 18.13 3.21
CA VAL A 239 -11.63 18.14 2.54
C VAL A 239 -10.50 17.97 3.57
N ILE A 240 -10.53 18.72 4.68
CA ILE A 240 -9.50 18.64 5.72
C ILE A 240 -9.46 17.22 6.32
N LEU A 241 -10.62 16.60 6.59
CA LEU A 241 -10.69 15.25 7.17
C LEU A 241 -10.11 14.20 6.22
N ILE A 242 -10.44 14.26 4.92
CA ILE A 242 -9.92 13.33 3.92
C ILE A 242 -8.40 13.51 3.79
N PHE A 243 -7.91 14.75 3.74
CA PHE A 243 -6.49 15.06 3.70
C PHE A 243 -5.73 14.56 4.93
N ALA A 244 -6.25 14.85 6.11
CA ALA A 244 -5.64 14.40 7.36
C ALA A 244 -5.54 12.87 7.41
N TYR A 245 -6.57 12.18 6.91
CA TYR A 245 -6.58 10.73 6.84
C TYR A 245 -5.53 10.18 5.87
N GLU A 246 -5.41 10.73 4.66
CA GLU A 246 -4.43 10.27 3.67
C GLU A 246 -2.98 10.52 4.13
N ILE A 247 -2.71 11.68 4.73
CA ILE A 247 -1.40 11.96 5.33
C ILE A 247 -1.08 10.95 6.43
N PHE A 248 -2.05 10.65 7.29
CA PHE A 248 -1.88 9.67 8.36
C PHE A 248 -1.65 8.27 7.82
N TYR A 249 -2.38 7.86 6.77
CA TYR A 249 -2.20 6.57 6.10
C TYR A 249 -0.79 6.44 5.49
N LEU A 250 -0.35 7.44 4.74
CA LEU A 250 1.01 7.48 4.17
C LEU A 250 2.08 7.43 5.27
N TYR A 251 1.91 8.19 6.35
CA TYR A 251 2.82 8.16 7.49
C TYR A 251 2.93 6.76 8.12
N LEU A 252 1.80 6.07 8.33
CA LEU A 252 1.81 4.71 8.89
C LEU A 252 2.48 3.67 7.99
N LEU A 253 2.36 3.84 6.67
CA LEU A 253 3.04 2.96 5.71
C LEU A 253 4.55 3.19 5.70
N TYR A 254 5.00 4.42 5.91
CA TYR A 254 6.41 4.82 5.82
C TYR A 254 7.26 4.44 7.04
N THR A 255 6.74 4.56 8.24
CA THR A 255 7.50 4.53 9.51
C THR A 255 8.21 3.20 9.80
N TYR A 256 7.79 2.10 9.19
CA TYR A 256 8.29 0.78 9.55
C TYR A 256 9.58 0.40 8.80
N GLU A 257 9.62 0.55 7.51
CA GLU A 257 10.80 0.28 6.68
C GLU A 257 11.90 1.30 6.97
N ASP A 258 11.52 2.55 7.26
CA ASP A 258 12.46 3.61 7.60
C ASP A 258 13.19 3.35 8.92
N THR A 259 12.54 2.68 9.88
CA THR A 259 13.21 2.28 11.12
C THR A 259 14.30 1.25 10.87
N TYR A 260 14.04 0.25 10.02
CA TYR A 260 15.02 -0.76 9.64
C TYR A 260 16.24 -0.13 8.93
N VAL A 261 15.97 0.70 7.90
CA VAL A 261 17.03 1.40 7.15
C VAL A 261 17.86 2.31 8.05
N ARG A 262 17.23 3.03 8.98
CA ARG A 262 17.91 3.93 9.92
C ARG A 262 18.83 3.18 10.87
N GLU A 263 18.42 2.03 11.39
CA GLU A 263 19.27 1.21 12.26
C GLU A 263 20.49 0.67 11.53
N ILE A 264 20.35 0.26 10.26
CA ILE A 264 21.49 -0.16 9.43
C ILE A 264 22.46 1.00 9.18
N LYS A 265 21.94 2.19 8.78
CA LYS A 265 22.78 3.38 8.54
C LYS A 265 23.55 3.78 9.79
N ARG A 266 22.89 3.81 10.96
CA ARG A 266 23.52 4.12 12.24
C ARG A 266 24.67 3.17 12.60
N ASN A 267 24.54 1.89 12.26
CA ASN A 267 25.61 0.90 12.51
C ASN A 267 26.77 1.01 11.50
N LYS A 268 26.48 1.47 10.27
CA LYS A 268 27.51 1.68 9.25
C LYS A 268 28.43 2.86 9.57
N GLU A 269 27.98 3.83 10.34
CA GLU A 269 28.73 5.02 10.77
C GLU A 269 29.58 4.79 12.02
N LYS A 270 29.40 3.65 12.71
CA LYS A 270 30.23 3.21 13.86
C LYS A 270 31.37 2.33 13.40
#